data_3e29ebe6f55745fe0135fd53613bbfdf
#
_entry.id   3e29ebe6f55745fe0135fd53613bbfdf
#
_cell.length_a   1.000
_cell.length_b   1.000
_cell.length_c   1.000
_cell.angle_alpha   90.00
_cell.angle_beta   90.00
_cell.angle_gamma   90.00
#
_symmetry.space_group_name_H-M   'P 1'
#
loop_
_entity.id
_entity.type
_entity.pdbx_description
1 polymer ?
#
loop_
_entity_poly.entity_id
_entity_poly.type
_entity_poly.pdbx_seq_one_letter_code
_entity_poly.pdbx_strand_id
1 'polypeptide(L)'
;MDSSDSSAYIGLFRDAWRWSDGSSFSFRHWNKNFNNPETISGQCTMTVFDDGGRWKNENCTERKPFICYDDKLILIKVNKTWKDALTYCRDRYHDLVTITNMDDQRWIQEKVKNASTPFDWLGLRFNCTLNFWFWVCKEKISYQNSTSAGWMNDCNISGAMQAGGEHRWFQRNDTEELNFICSKG
;
A
#
# COMPACT_ATOMS: atom_id res chain seq x y z
N MET A 1 6.35 -26.76 0.99
CA MET A 1 6.57 -26.55 -0.46
C MET A 1 7.43 -27.70 -0.94
N ASP A 2 6.96 -28.44 -1.91
CA ASP A 2 7.73 -29.52 -2.48
C ASP A 2 8.94 -28.91 -3.22
N SER A 3 10.14 -29.37 -2.90
CA SER A 3 11.41 -28.76 -3.34
C SER A 3 11.73 -28.99 -4.83
N SER A 4 10.80 -29.56 -5.58
CA SER A 4 10.98 -29.89 -7.00
C SER A 4 10.34 -28.91 -7.99
N ASP A 5 9.50 -28.01 -7.57
CA ASP A 5 8.87 -27.02 -8.48
C ASP A 5 9.55 -25.67 -8.36
N SER A 6 10.27 -25.28 -9.42
CA SER A 6 11.01 -24.02 -9.52
C SER A 6 10.15 -22.82 -9.95
N SER A 7 8.84 -22.94 -9.93
CA SER A 7 7.89 -21.91 -10.35
C SER A 7 6.68 -21.82 -9.43
N ALA A 8 6.10 -20.61 -9.31
CA ALA A 8 4.90 -20.37 -8.54
C ALA A 8 4.01 -19.30 -9.19
N TYR A 9 2.69 -19.43 -9.03
CA TYR A 9 1.76 -18.38 -9.46
C TYR A 9 1.87 -17.12 -8.61
N ILE A 10 1.68 -15.95 -9.24
CA ILE A 10 1.83 -14.62 -8.63
C ILE A 10 0.56 -13.76 -8.71
N GLY A 11 -0.59 -14.37 -8.89
CA GLY A 11 -1.87 -13.64 -8.86
C GLY A 11 -2.17 -12.75 -10.07
N LEU A 12 -1.38 -12.80 -11.13
CA LEU A 12 -1.64 -12.09 -12.38
C LEU A 12 -2.33 -13.02 -13.37
N PHE A 13 -3.45 -12.59 -13.95
CA PHE A 13 -4.21 -13.37 -14.94
C PHE A 13 -4.68 -12.51 -16.09
N ARG A 14 -5.14 -13.13 -17.16
CA ARG A 14 -5.49 -12.42 -18.38
C ARG A 14 -6.98 -12.47 -18.75
N ASP A 15 -7.61 -11.26 -18.82
CA ASP A 15 -8.29 -10.71 -20.01
C ASP A 15 -7.66 -9.37 -20.44
N ALA A 16 -6.55 -8.98 -20.03
CA ALA A 16 -5.63 -7.88 -20.31
C ALA A 16 -4.64 -7.77 -19.15
N TRP A 17 -4.14 -8.89 -18.65
CA TRP A 17 -3.23 -9.01 -17.52
C TRP A 17 -3.63 -8.11 -16.33
N ARG A 18 -4.40 -8.65 -15.42
CA ARG A 18 -4.85 -8.01 -14.18
C ARG A 18 -4.30 -8.76 -12.99
N TRP A 19 -3.98 -8.04 -11.95
CA TRP A 19 -3.73 -8.64 -10.65
C TRP A 19 -5.05 -9.17 -10.05
N SER A 20 -4.97 -10.28 -9.31
CA SER A 20 -6.15 -10.92 -8.70
C SER A 20 -6.87 -10.03 -7.68
N ASP A 21 -6.16 -9.05 -7.10
CA ASP A 21 -6.70 -8.04 -6.16
C ASP A 21 -7.25 -6.78 -6.85
N GLY A 22 -7.15 -6.71 -8.19
CA GLY A 22 -7.58 -5.55 -8.97
C GLY A 22 -6.61 -4.37 -8.98
N SER A 23 -5.42 -4.52 -8.38
CA SER A 23 -4.40 -3.47 -8.41
C SER A 23 -3.89 -3.20 -9.83
N SER A 24 -3.37 -1.98 -10.06
CA SER A 24 -2.89 -1.57 -11.38
C SER A 24 -1.61 -2.30 -11.77
N PHE A 25 -1.57 -2.73 -13.03
CA PHE A 25 -0.45 -3.44 -13.62
C PHE A 25 0.61 -2.46 -14.15
N SER A 26 1.49 -1.99 -13.26
CA SER A 26 2.56 -1.04 -13.60
C SER A 26 3.95 -1.66 -13.70
N PHE A 27 4.25 -2.64 -12.85
CA PHE A 27 5.52 -3.36 -12.87
C PHE A 27 5.45 -4.59 -13.79
N ARG A 28 6.52 -4.84 -14.55
CA ARG A 28 6.63 -5.96 -15.49
C ARG A 28 7.98 -6.62 -15.36
N HIS A 29 7.99 -7.95 -15.20
CA HIS A 29 9.21 -8.74 -15.10
C HIS A 29 9.14 -10.00 -15.97
N TRP A 30 8.63 -9.82 -17.19
CA TRP A 30 8.49 -10.93 -18.14
C TRP A 30 9.83 -11.52 -18.56
N ASN A 31 9.82 -12.83 -18.83
CA ASN A 31 10.93 -13.50 -19.49
C ASN A 31 11.24 -12.85 -20.84
N LYS A 32 12.51 -12.86 -21.24
CA LYS A 32 12.97 -12.24 -22.51
C LYS A 32 12.30 -12.81 -23.76
N ASN A 33 11.88 -14.09 -23.71
CA ASN A 33 11.20 -14.78 -24.79
C ASN A 33 9.67 -14.72 -24.66
N PHE A 34 9.15 -13.84 -23.80
CA PHE A 34 7.72 -13.69 -23.62
C PHE A 34 7.09 -13.16 -24.91
N ASN A 35 6.43 -14.04 -25.62
CA ASN A 35 5.58 -13.69 -26.73
C ASN A 35 4.15 -13.59 -26.19
N ASN A 36 3.59 -12.39 -26.16
CA ASN A 36 2.23 -12.13 -25.68
C ASN A 36 1.21 -12.51 -26.77
N PRO A 37 0.75 -13.77 -26.84
CA PRO A 37 -0.24 -14.14 -27.84
C PRO A 37 -1.58 -13.46 -27.47
N GLU A 38 -1.99 -12.50 -28.27
CA GLU A 38 -3.19 -11.68 -28.03
C GLU A 38 -4.50 -12.48 -28.02
N THR A 39 -4.46 -13.76 -28.34
CA THR A 39 -5.65 -14.56 -28.69
C THR A 39 -5.98 -15.68 -27.70
N ILE A 40 -5.23 -15.93 -26.63
CA ILE A 40 -5.47 -17.07 -25.73
C ILE A 40 -6.07 -16.58 -24.40
N SER A 41 -7.33 -16.88 -24.15
CA SER A 41 -7.99 -16.73 -22.85
C SER A 41 -7.51 -17.83 -21.87
N GLY A 42 -7.69 -17.63 -20.57
CA GLY A 42 -7.39 -18.63 -19.55
C GLY A 42 -5.91 -18.77 -19.21
N GLN A 43 -5.13 -17.73 -19.44
CA GLN A 43 -3.71 -17.67 -19.07
C GLN A 43 -3.51 -17.02 -17.71
N CYS A 44 -2.68 -17.61 -16.89
CA CYS A 44 -2.18 -17.11 -15.62
C CYS A 44 -0.68 -16.85 -15.69
N THR A 45 -0.17 -16.04 -14.79
CA THR A 45 1.25 -15.74 -14.72
C THR A 45 1.90 -16.48 -13.56
N MET A 46 3.03 -17.07 -13.82
CA MET A 46 3.90 -17.68 -12.81
C MET A 46 5.27 -16.99 -12.80
N THR A 47 5.90 -16.95 -11.64
CA THR A 47 7.32 -16.61 -11.51
C THR A 47 8.17 -17.87 -11.62
N VAL A 48 9.29 -17.80 -12.29
CA VAL A 48 10.23 -18.91 -12.48
C VAL A 48 11.50 -18.59 -11.70
N PHE A 49 11.73 -19.34 -10.63
CA PHE A 49 12.85 -19.05 -9.70
C PHE A 49 14.21 -19.24 -10.35
N ASP A 50 14.36 -20.25 -11.18
CA ASP A 50 15.63 -20.55 -11.89
C ASP A 50 15.94 -19.56 -13.02
N ASP A 51 14.98 -18.69 -13.37
CA ASP A 51 15.16 -17.61 -14.35
C ASP A 51 15.18 -16.22 -13.68
N GLY A 52 15.74 -16.13 -12.49
CA GLY A 52 15.82 -14.88 -11.72
C GLY A 52 14.48 -14.29 -11.36
N GLY A 53 13.45 -15.11 -11.16
CA GLY A 53 12.10 -14.67 -10.81
C GLY A 53 11.31 -14.08 -11.98
N ARG A 54 11.77 -14.24 -13.23
CA ARG A 54 11.03 -13.74 -14.39
C ARG A 54 9.72 -14.46 -14.58
N TRP A 55 8.78 -13.72 -15.17
CA TRP A 55 7.41 -14.20 -15.35
C TRP A 55 7.23 -14.92 -16.68
N LYS A 56 6.43 -15.97 -16.62
CA LYS A 56 5.92 -16.71 -17.78
C LYS A 56 4.41 -16.85 -17.68
N ASN A 57 3.74 -16.93 -18.82
CA ASN A 57 2.34 -17.34 -18.87
C ASN A 57 2.21 -18.85 -18.88
N GLU A 58 1.15 -19.35 -18.26
CA GLU A 58 0.78 -20.76 -18.22
C GLU A 58 -0.74 -20.88 -18.18
N ASN A 59 -1.28 -22.02 -18.57
CA ASN A 59 -2.71 -22.27 -18.46
C ASN A 59 -3.13 -22.25 -16.99
N CYS A 60 -4.18 -21.51 -16.66
CA CYS A 60 -4.69 -21.39 -15.28
C CYS A 60 -5.17 -22.72 -14.67
N THR A 61 -5.41 -23.75 -15.49
CA THR A 61 -5.81 -25.09 -15.02
C THR A 61 -4.64 -25.94 -14.53
N GLU A 62 -3.40 -25.54 -14.83
CA GLU A 62 -2.22 -26.24 -14.35
C GLU A 62 -2.05 -26.04 -12.84
N ARG A 63 -1.67 -27.13 -12.14
CA ARG A 63 -1.45 -27.07 -10.69
C ARG A 63 -0.01 -26.66 -10.40
N LYS A 64 0.15 -25.51 -9.76
CA LYS A 64 1.43 -24.95 -9.35
C LYS A 64 1.36 -24.45 -7.90
N PRO A 65 2.47 -24.42 -7.18
CA PRO A 65 2.58 -23.63 -5.97
C PRO A 65 2.14 -22.20 -6.23
N PHE A 66 1.65 -21.50 -5.21
CA PHE A 66 1.19 -20.12 -5.35
C PHE A 66 1.75 -19.26 -4.22
N ILE A 67 1.93 -17.98 -4.51
CA ILE A 67 2.36 -16.99 -3.55
C ILE A 67 1.13 -16.16 -3.16
N CYS A 68 0.75 -16.24 -1.88
CA CYS A 68 -0.20 -15.31 -1.28
C CYS A 68 0.57 -14.14 -0.69
N TYR A 69 0.02 -12.94 -0.80
CA TYR A 69 0.45 -11.85 0.04
C TYR A 69 -0.64 -11.51 1.06
N ASP A 70 -0.24 -11.16 2.26
CA ASP A 70 -1.14 -10.60 3.26
C ASP A 70 -1.12 -9.08 3.12
N ASP A 71 -2.29 -8.52 2.86
CA ASP A 71 -2.47 -7.07 2.82
C ASP A 71 -2.38 -6.52 4.25
N LYS A 72 -1.22 -6.02 4.60
CA LYS A 72 -0.96 -5.45 5.93
C LYS A 72 -1.61 -4.10 6.15
N LEU A 73 -2.35 -3.58 5.19
CA LEU A 73 -2.97 -2.26 5.24
C LEU A 73 -4.48 -2.36 5.04
N ILE A 74 -5.24 -1.67 5.89
CA ILE A 74 -6.69 -1.58 5.77
C ILE A 74 -7.12 -0.11 5.71
N LEU A 75 -7.82 0.27 4.62
CA LEU A 75 -8.51 1.54 4.53
C LEU A 75 -9.83 1.48 5.30
N ILE A 76 -10.01 2.37 6.25
CA ILE A 76 -11.24 2.51 7.04
C ILE A 76 -12.00 3.74 6.53
N LYS A 77 -13.18 3.50 5.95
CA LYS A 77 -14.04 4.55 5.35
C LYS A 77 -15.04 5.15 6.33
N VAL A 78 -14.79 5.05 7.62
CA VAL A 78 -15.54 5.73 8.66
C VAL A 78 -14.76 6.98 9.04
N ASN A 79 -15.43 8.15 8.97
CA ASN A 79 -14.78 9.42 9.29
C ASN A 79 -14.55 9.52 10.81
N LYS A 80 -13.34 9.83 11.20
CA LYS A 80 -12.93 9.99 12.60
C LYS A 80 -11.91 11.11 12.75
N THR A 81 -11.88 11.72 13.94
CA THR A 81 -10.77 12.58 14.36
C THR A 81 -9.47 11.78 14.39
N TRP A 82 -8.32 12.43 14.32
CA TRP A 82 -7.04 11.72 14.33
C TRP A 82 -6.87 10.83 15.57
N LYS A 83 -7.27 11.32 16.74
CA LYS A 83 -7.19 10.57 18.00
C LYS A 83 -8.10 9.35 18.01
N ASP A 84 -9.32 9.50 17.49
CA ASP A 84 -10.29 8.39 17.45
C ASP A 84 -9.88 7.37 16.38
N ALA A 85 -9.28 7.79 15.29
CA ALA A 85 -8.71 6.91 14.27
C ALA A 85 -7.55 6.08 14.84
N LEU A 86 -6.63 6.73 15.59
CA LEU A 86 -5.54 6.04 16.28
C LEU A 86 -6.06 4.98 17.26
N THR A 87 -7.02 5.35 18.10
CA THR A 87 -7.65 4.42 19.05
C THR A 87 -8.32 3.26 18.33
N TYR A 88 -9.08 3.54 17.26
CA TYR A 88 -9.72 2.51 16.45
C TYR A 88 -8.74 1.50 15.85
N CYS A 89 -7.61 1.99 15.29
CA CYS A 89 -6.59 1.10 14.73
C CYS A 89 -5.95 0.23 15.82
N ARG A 90 -5.65 0.81 16.99
CA ARG A 90 -5.03 0.06 18.11
C ARG A 90 -5.95 -0.98 18.73
N ASP A 91 -7.25 -0.71 18.78
CA ASP A 91 -8.23 -1.64 19.34
C ASP A 91 -8.52 -2.83 18.42
N ARG A 92 -8.42 -2.67 17.11
CA ARG A 92 -8.89 -3.68 16.13
C ARG A 92 -7.82 -4.25 15.23
N TYR A 93 -6.70 -3.55 15.12
CA TYR A 93 -5.57 -3.87 14.24
C TYR A 93 -4.28 -3.67 15.03
N HIS A 94 -3.32 -2.95 14.48
CA HIS A 94 -2.06 -2.67 15.17
C HIS A 94 -1.88 -1.18 15.47
N ASP A 95 -1.80 -0.32 14.45
CA ASP A 95 -1.63 1.12 14.64
C ASP A 95 -2.10 1.90 13.38
N LEU A 96 -2.14 3.23 13.43
CA LEU A 96 -2.23 4.04 12.22
C LEU A 96 -0.98 3.83 11.36
N VAL A 97 -1.19 3.87 10.05
CA VAL A 97 -0.13 3.55 9.08
C VAL A 97 1.05 4.52 9.17
N THR A 98 2.25 3.98 9.08
CA THR A 98 3.53 4.68 9.01
C THR A 98 4.12 4.51 7.61
N ILE A 99 4.80 5.54 7.10
CA ILE A 99 5.46 5.52 5.79
C ILE A 99 6.94 5.79 5.99
N THR A 100 7.77 4.79 5.80
CA THR A 100 9.21 4.85 6.06
C THR A 100 10.08 4.93 4.82
N ASN A 101 9.50 4.58 3.67
CA ASN A 101 10.18 4.53 2.39
C ASN A 101 9.22 4.73 1.21
N MET A 102 9.76 4.76 0.00
CA MET A 102 8.98 4.95 -1.23
C MET A 102 8.05 3.79 -1.55
N ASP A 103 8.37 2.58 -1.13
CA ASP A 103 7.52 1.41 -1.40
C ASP A 103 6.28 1.44 -0.50
N ASP A 104 6.42 1.78 0.79
CA ASP A 104 5.28 2.04 1.68
C ASP A 104 4.39 3.13 1.09
N GLN A 105 4.99 4.23 0.61
CA GLN A 105 4.26 5.33 -0.03
C GLN A 105 3.40 4.82 -1.20
N ARG A 106 3.95 4.00 -2.08
CA ARG A 106 3.24 3.43 -3.23
C ARG A 106 2.08 2.53 -2.82
N TRP A 107 2.29 1.64 -1.84
CA TRP A 107 1.25 0.75 -1.34
C TRP A 107 0.08 1.53 -0.73
N ILE A 108 0.39 2.55 0.05
CA ILE A 108 -0.62 3.39 0.70
C ILE A 108 -1.36 4.25 -0.33
N GLN A 109 -0.69 4.78 -1.34
CA GLN A 109 -1.31 5.51 -2.46
C GLN A 109 -2.39 4.67 -3.16
N GLU A 110 -2.14 3.40 -3.40
CA GLU A 110 -3.15 2.52 -4.01
C GLU A 110 -4.38 2.34 -3.10
N LYS A 111 -4.20 2.34 -1.79
CA LYS A 111 -5.31 2.24 -0.83
C LYS A 111 -6.14 3.51 -0.76
N VAL A 112 -5.50 4.67 -0.65
CA VAL A 112 -6.22 5.95 -0.50
C VAL A 112 -7.02 6.36 -1.74
N LYS A 113 -6.72 5.84 -2.92
CA LYS A 113 -7.54 6.02 -4.13
C LYS A 113 -9.00 5.62 -3.94
N ASN A 114 -9.27 4.71 -3.02
CA ASN A 114 -10.60 4.23 -2.70
C ASN A 114 -11.24 4.96 -1.52
N ALA A 115 -10.60 5.99 -0.96
CA ALA A 115 -11.14 6.77 0.14
C ALA A 115 -12.40 7.55 -0.25
N SER A 116 -13.22 7.87 0.73
CA SER A 116 -14.41 8.70 0.57
C SER A 116 -14.19 10.16 1.01
N THR A 117 -13.05 10.44 1.65
CA THR A 117 -12.61 11.79 2.05
C THR A 117 -11.45 12.26 1.18
N PRO A 118 -11.25 13.57 0.99
CA PRO A 118 -10.15 14.09 0.18
C PRO A 118 -8.76 13.86 0.79
N PHE A 119 -8.71 13.50 2.07
CA PHE A 119 -7.51 13.15 2.83
C PHE A 119 -7.77 11.96 3.72
N ASP A 120 -6.71 11.22 4.04
CA ASP A 120 -6.71 10.06 4.94
C ASP A 120 -5.67 10.24 6.04
N TRP A 121 -6.03 9.96 7.29
CA TRP A 121 -5.11 10.08 8.41
C TRP A 121 -3.96 9.08 8.30
N LEU A 122 -2.76 9.59 8.56
CA LEU A 122 -1.53 8.83 8.79
C LEU A 122 -1.19 8.81 10.28
N GLY A 123 -0.35 7.87 10.68
CA GLY A 123 0.21 7.82 12.03
C GLY A 123 1.28 8.90 12.32
N LEU A 124 1.17 10.05 11.69
CA LEU A 124 2.13 11.14 11.77
C LEU A 124 1.57 12.30 12.60
N ARG A 125 2.29 12.74 13.62
CA ARG A 125 1.86 13.81 14.52
C ARG A 125 3.00 14.70 14.95
N PHE A 126 2.66 15.96 15.27
CA PHE A 126 3.58 16.91 15.90
C PHE A 126 3.56 16.78 17.43
N ASN A 127 4.74 16.69 18.03
CA ASN A 127 4.92 16.74 19.49
C ASN A 127 5.28 18.15 19.92
N CYS A 128 4.35 18.84 20.56
CA CYS A 128 4.55 20.21 21.01
C CYS A 128 5.58 20.36 22.12
N THR A 129 5.66 19.41 23.03
CA THR A 129 6.60 19.49 24.16
C THR A 129 8.03 19.36 23.69
N LEU A 130 8.27 18.51 22.71
CA LEU A 130 9.61 18.19 22.19
C LEU A 130 9.90 18.89 20.85
N ASN A 131 8.92 19.59 20.29
CA ASN A 131 9.01 20.40 19.06
C ASN A 131 9.51 19.60 17.83
N PHE A 132 8.97 18.39 17.61
CA PHE A 132 9.27 17.59 16.44
C PHE A 132 8.10 16.73 15.95
N TRP A 133 8.13 16.36 14.69
CA TRP A 133 7.21 15.39 14.08
C TRP A 133 7.66 13.97 14.33
N PHE A 134 6.73 13.07 14.61
CA PHE A 134 7.01 11.67 14.88
C PHE A 134 5.92 10.74 14.32
N TRP A 135 6.31 9.52 14.01
CA TRP A 135 5.39 8.43 13.75
C TRP A 135 4.93 7.77 15.06
N VAL A 136 3.65 7.42 15.14
CA VAL A 136 3.06 6.80 16.35
C VAL A 136 3.72 5.47 16.75
N CYS A 137 4.30 4.76 15.79
CA CYS A 137 5.08 3.54 16.03
C CYS A 137 6.51 3.81 16.57
N LYS A 138 6.86 5.07 16.85
CA LYS A 138 8.19 5.55 17.31
C LYS A 138 9.32 5.43 16.30
N GLU A 139 9.02 5.17 15.03
CA GLU A 139 10.04 5.21 13.97
C GLU A 139 10.44 6.65 13.65
N LYS A 140 11.71 6.79 13.24
CA LYS A 140 12.23 8.10 12.80
C LYS A 140 11.67 8.43 11.41
N ILE A 141 11.43 9.72 11.18
CA ILE A 141 11.05 10.22 9.86
C ILE A 141 12.31 10.20 8.98
N SER A 142 12.46 9.15 8.20
CA SER A 142 13.56 8.98 7.24
C SER A 142 13.15 9.30 5.80
N TYR A 143 11.85 9.22 5.51
CA TYR A 143 11.24 9.50 4.23
C TYR A 143 10.19 10.59 4.37
N GLN A 144 10.10 11.50 3.40
CA GLN A 144 9.11 12.57 3.37
C GLN A 144 8.55 12.74 1.95
N ASN A 145 7.23 12.87 1.86
CA ASN A 145 6.51 13.22 0.64
C ASN A 145 5.56 14.40 0.91
N SER A 146 6.07 15.40 1.60
CA SER A 146 5.32 16.61 1.94
C SER A 146 5.40 17.66 0.83
N THR A 147 4.48 18.62 0.87
CA THR A 147 4.57 19.82 0.03
C THR A 147 5.76 20.67 0.45
N SER A 148 6.29 21.47 -0.48
CA SER A 148 7.42 22.39 -0.25
C SER A 148 7.13 23.55 0.73
N ALA A 149 5.87 23.80 1.07
CA ALA A 149 5.51 24.72 2.15
C ALA A 149 5.91 24.09 3.48
N GLY A 150 6.78 24.74 4.23
CA GLY A 150 7.27 24.25 5.53
C GLY A 150 6.12 23.85 6.44
N TRP A 151 6.33 22.78 7.20
CA TRP A 151 5.32 22.31 8.15
C TRP A 151 5.20 23.26 9.32
N MET A 152 3.97 23.63 9.66
CA MET A 152 3.70 24.42 10.85
C MET A 152 3.88 23.55 12.09
N ASN A 153 4.36 24.16 13.16
CA ASN A 153 4.53 23.52 14.46
C ASN A 153 3.34 23.94 15.35
N ASP A 154 2.21 23.27 15.20
CA ASP A 154 1.02 23.50 16.01
C ASP A 154 0.62 22.19 16.72
N CYS A 155 0.18 22.32 17.97
CA CYS A 155 -0.19 21.20 18.85
C CYS A 155 -1.42 20.41 18.39
N ASN A 156 -2.26 21.02 17.56
CA ASN A 156 -3.53 20.47 17.12
C ASN A 156 -3.49 19.97 15.68
N ILE A 157 -2.29 19.64 15.18
CA ILE A 157 -2.14 19.19 13.79
C ILE A 157 -1.51 17.81 13.71
N SER A 158 -2.00 17.05 12.75
CA SER A 158 -1.50 15.71 12.39
C SER A 158 -1.31 15.59 10.88
N GLY A 159 -0.60 14.56 10.46
CA GLY A 159 -0.32 14.29 9.06
C GLY A 159 -1.43 13.48 8.41
N ALA A 160 -1.83 13.89 7.21
CA ALA A 160 -2.77 13.16 6.36
C ALA A 160 -2.24 13.09 4.93
N MET A 161 -2.59 12.04 4.21
CA MET A 161 -2.29 11.87 2.79
C MET A 161 -3.47 12.33 1.95
N GLN A 162 -3.19 13.04 0.86
CA GLN A 162 -4.20 13.37 -0.14
C GLN A 162 -4.67 12.11 -0.88
N ALA A 163 -5.98 11.88 -0.94
CA ALA A 163 -6.58 10.71 -1.58
C ALA A 163 -6.45 10.72 -3.12
N GLY A 164 -6.36 11.89 -3.72
CA GLY A 164 -6.18 12.08 -5.16
C GLY A 164 -4.91 12.87 -5.49
N GLY A 165 -4.71 13.17 -6.79
CA GLY A 165 -3.57 13.96 -7.25
C GLY A 165 -2.23 13.29 -7.03
N GLU A 166 -1.27 13.98 -6.44
CA GLU A 166 0.10 13.49 -6.24
C GLU A 166 0.28 12.68 -4.94
N HIS A 167 -0.78 12.47 -4.17
CA HIS A 167 -0.77 11.73 -2.90
C HIS A 167 0.30 12.25 -1.91
N ARG A 168 0.45 13.58 -1.86
CA ARG A 168 1.37 14.21 -0.92
C ARG A 168 0.80 14.25 0.49
N TRP A 169 1.69 14.46 1.46
CA TRP A 169 1.29 14.61 2.85
C TRP A 169 1.01 16.06 3.17
N PHE A 170 -0.06 16.26 3.92
CA PHE A 170 -0.54 17.56 4.36
C PHE A 170 -0.75 17.56 5.87
N GLN A 171 -0.63 18.74 6.45
CA GLN A 171 -1.02 19.00 7.82
C GLN A 171 -2.51 19.27 7.85
N ARG A 172 -3.22 18.65 8.77
CA ARG A 172 -4.65 18.84 8.99
C ARG A 172 -4.93 19.01 10.47
N ASN A 173 -6.02 19.72 10.80
CA ASN A 173 -6.42 19.88 12.20
C ASN A 173 -6.90 18.55 12.77
N ASP A 174 -6.44 18.18 13.95
CA ASP A 174 -6.76 16.93 14.64
C ASP A 174 -8.26 16.67 14.82
N THR A 175 -9.08 17.72 14.81
CA THR A 175 -10.54 17.66 14.96
C THR A 175 -11.27 17.39 13.66
N GLU A 176 -10.59 17.43 12.52
CA GLU A 176 -11.20 17.02 11.25
C GLU A 176 -11.54 15.53 11.26
N GLU A 177 -12.64 15.19 10.63
CA GLU A 177 -13.09 13.81 10.53
C GLU A 177 -12.79 13.25 9.14
N LEU A 178 -11.78 12.40 9.05
CA LEU A 178 -11.29 11.83 7.80
C LEU A 178 -11.32 10.30 7.83
N ASN A 179 -11.25 9.69 6.64
CA ASN A 179 -10.88 8.29 6.52
C ASN A 179 -9.44 8.08 7.02
N PHE A 180 -9.04 6.84 7.22
CA PHE A 180 -7.71 6.53 7.73
C PHE A 180 -7.27 5.12 7.35
N ILE A 181 -5.98 4.86 7.44
CA ILE A 181 -5.40 3.56 7.15
C ILE A 181 -4.79 2.98 8.41
N CYS A 182 -5.22 1.76 8.76
CA CYS A 182 -4.61 0.97 9.81
C CYS A 182 -3.58 -0.01 9.23
N SER A 183 -2.47 -0.22 9.94
CA SER A 183 -1.57 -1.35 9.74
C SER A 183 -2.09 -2.57 10.50
N LYS A 184 -1.95 -3.76 9.93
CA LYS A 184 -2.03 -5.04 10.65
C LYS A 184 -0.65 -5.37 11.19
N GLY A 185 -0.57 -6.02 12.32
CA GLY A 185 0.68 -6.48 12.89
C GLY A 185 1.36 -7.59 12.07
#